data_25391ef2ef6c125fe6e4a1421426acb7
#
_entry.id   25391ef2ef6c125fe6e4a1421426acb7
#
_cell.length_a   1.000
_cell.length_b   1.000
_cell.length_c   1.000
_cell.angle_alpha   90.00
_cell.angle_beta   90.00
_cell.angle_gamma   90.00
#
_symmetry.space_group_name_H-M   'P 1'
#
loop_
_entity.id
_entity.type
_entity.pdbx_description
1 polymer ?
#
loop_
_entity_poly.entity_id
_entity_poly.type
_entity_poly.pdbx_seq_one_letter_code
_entity_poly.pdbx_strand_id
1 'polypeptide(L)'
;MAKTMKKVNVAAVGVGFLGSLVLAECAKAGLSALGLERGERRGPEDFQELHDEWRYAVNYALMQDLSRETVTFRNTEAMKALPMRRLGSFLLGDGLGGAGTHWNGMTFRFSPYDFQLKTMTEQRYGRNKLGPDYQLQDYPLTYDEMEPYYTAFEEAVGVAGEPGHFDGKRSKPYPMPPLVKTPALSMFEQAARKMGCHPYMIPAAIASGPFTTPDGIEHNPCMYCGFCERFACEYDAKAQPSNTFIPAAEKTGNCEIRCNSNVVEILRKDGMVAGVRYVDTLTKEEFIQPADVVVLSGYVMNNAKLLMVSKIGRLYDPRTGRGTLGKGLCYQITPGATVFFDEPMNLFAGAGALGICCDDFNADNFDHERLDFIHGAVISLTQTGKRPIESNSTPPGTPSWGSAFKKASAYNFNRSLGIGAQGASMPYRYNYLSLDDTYRDAYGLPLLRMTYNFTGQDRALFRFISGKIRELARAMNPRAMAEKPSPEDYNIVPYQTTHNTGGTLTGKSPEDSVVNSYLQHWDAENLFVVGAGNFPHNGGCNPTGTAGALGFRCAEGILKYARKGGILV
;
A
#
# COMPACT_ATOMS: atom_id res chain seq x y z
N MET A 1 6.68 -32.77 -17.90
CA MET A 1 6.30 -32.99 -16.49
C MET A 1 7.06 -32.02 -15.61
N ALA A 2 6.38 -31.40 -14.66
CA ALA A 2 7.01 -30.43 -13.75
C ALA A 2 8.12 -31.10 -12.91
N LYS A 3 9.27 -30.44 -12.76
CA LYS A 3 10.41 -30.92 -11.98
C LYS A 3 10.16 -30.62 -10.49
N THR A 4 10.26 -31.65 -9.62
CA THR A 4 10.12 -31.44 -8.18
C THR A 4 11.45 -31.00 -7.56
N MET A 5 11.40 -29.91 -6.79
CA MET A 5 12.54 -29.32 -6.10
C MET A 5 12.70 -29.90 -4.68
N LYS A 6 13.84 -29.61 -4.05
CA LYS A 6 14.06 -29.97 -2.64
C LYS A 6 13.08 -29.24 -1.74
N LYS A 7 12.48 -29.92 -0.77
CA LYS A 7 11.56 -29.34 0.20
C LYS A 7 12.24 -28.29 1.09
N VAL A 8 11.52 -27.20 1.41
CA VAL A 8 11.93 -26.15 2.35
C VAL A 8 10.93 -26.05 3.50
N ASN A 9 11.31 -25.40 4.60
CA ASN A 9 10.38 -25.16 5.70
C ASN A 9 9.36 -24.06 5.31
N VAL A 10 9.80 -22.95 4.73
CA VAL A 10 8.93 -21.84 4.36
C VAL A 10 9.15 -21.46 2.90
N ALA A 11 8.08 -21.39 2.12
CA ALA A 11 8.08 -20.83 0.77
C ALA A 11 7.19 -19.58 0.72
N ALA A 12 7.79 -18.42 0.43
CA ALA A 12 7.07 -17.17 0.23
C ALA A 12 6.83 -16.90 -1.25
N VAL A 13 5.60 -16.56 -1.61
CA VAL A 13 5.16 -16.22 -2.97
C VAL A 13 5.11 -14.70 -3.10
N GLY A 14 6.08 -14.12 -3.83
CA GLY A 14 6.34 -12.70 -3.95
C GLY A 14 7.34 -12.19 -2.91
N VAL A 15 8.41 -11.53 -3.37
CA VAL A 15 9.52 -11.04 -2.53
C VAL A 15 9.54 -9.51 -2.56
N GLY A 16 8.39 -8.89 -2.22
CA GLY A 16 8.26 -7.47 -1.90
C GLY A 16 8.61 -7.21 -0.42
N PHE A 17 8.20 -6.04 0.14
CA PHE A 17 8.47 -5.72 1.54
C PHE A 17 8.07 -6.84 2.50
N LEU A 18 6.84 -7.31 2.42
CA LEU A 18 6.30 -8.26 3.40
C LEU A 18 6.85 -9.67 3.21
N GLY A 19 7.04 -10.09 1.96
CA GLY A 19 7.65 -11.39 1.66
C GLY A 19 9.08 -11.47 2.14
N SER A 20 9.88 -10.44 1.85
CA SER A 20 11.28 -10.36 2.31
C SER A 20 11.40 -10.25 3.84
N LEU A 21 10.50 -9.49 4.50
CA LEU A 21 10.41 -9.43 5.96
C LEU A 21 10.16 -10.81 6.57
N VAL A 22 9.13 -11.52 6.11
CA VAL A 22 8.79 -12.85 6.63
C VAL A 22 9.93 -13.83 6.38
N LEU A 23 10.55 -13.79 5.19
CA LEU A 23 11.72 -14.62 4.90
C LEU A 23 12.89 -14.33 5.84
N ALA A 24 13.18 -13.04 6.12
CA ALA A 24 14.25 -12.65 7.02
C ALA A 24 14.01 -13.18 8.44
N GLU A 25 12.81 -12.99 8.99
CA GLU A 25 12.46 -13.44 10.34
C GLU A 25 12.51 -14.99 10.46
N CYS A 26 11.99 -15.70 9.45
CA CYS A 26 12.05 -17.17 9.42
C CYS A 26 13.49 -17.68 9.28
N ALA A 27 14.30 -17.08 8.42
CA ALA A 27 15.69 -17.46 8.20
C ALA A 27 16.58 -17.18 9.43
N LYS A 28 16.38 -16.05 10.10
CA LYS A 28 17.03 -15.72 11.40
C LYS A 28 16.68 -16.74 12.48
N ALA A 29 15.48 -17.30 12.46
CA ALA A 29 15.07 -18.35 13.38
C ALA A 29 15.58 -19.78 13.01
N GLY A 30 16.40 -19.91 11.96
CA GLY A 30 17.01 -21.15 11.52
C GLY A 30 16.15 -22.02 10.59
N LEU A 31 15.00 -21.51 10.11
CA LEU A 31 14.18 -22.21 9.12
C LEU A 31 14.77 -22.05 7.71
N SER A 32 14.77 -23.14 6.91
CA SER A 32 15.09 -23.02 5.49
C SER A 32 13.97 -22.26 4.77
N ALA A 33 14.28 -21.08 4.27
CA ALA A 33 13.34 -20.15 3.65
C ALA A 33 13.61 -20.00 2.15
N LEU A 34 12.55 -19.98 1.34
CA LEU A 34 12.64 -19.76 -0.11
C LEU A 34 11.68 -18.64 -0.52
N GLY A 35 12.20 -17.60 -1.16
CA GLY A 35 11.41 -16.60 -1.86
C GLY A 35 11.26 -16.94 -3.34
N LEU A 36 10.01 -16.97 -3.84
CA LEU A 36 9.69 -17.11 -5.25
C LEU A 36 9.20 -15.76 -5.79
N GLU A 37 10.01 -15.11 -6.62
CA GLU A 37 9.70 -13.81 -7.24
C GLU A 37 9.52 -13.99 -8.75
N ARG A 38 8.42 -13.45 -9.29
CA ARG A 38 8.10 -13.61 -10.73
C ARG A 38 8.99 -12.79 -11.65
N GLY A 39 9.47 -11.64 -11.17
CA GLY A 39 10.33 -10.76 -11.92
C GLY A 39 11.80 -11.09 -11.76
N GLU A 40 12.64 -10.29 -12.40
CA GLU A 40 14.09 -10.46 -12.37
C GLU A 40 14.72 -9.97 -11.05
N ARG A 41 15.95 -10.40 -10.80
CA ARG A 41 16.74 -9.87 -9.69
C ARG A 41 17.19 -8.45 -10.06
N ARG A 42 17.02 -7.55 -9.10
CA ARG A 42 17.49 -6.17 -9.17
C ARG A 42 18.06 -5.76 -7.81
N GLY A 43 19.22 -5.12 -7.82
CA GLY A 43 19.89 -4.58 -6.65
C GLY A 43 20.15 -3.07 -6.80
N PRO A 44 20.72 -2.42 -5.78
CA PRO A 44 21.09 -1.00 -5.84
C PRO A 44 21.99 -0.65 -7.04
N GLU A 45 22.85 -1.58 -7.44
CA GLU A 45 23.76 -1.45 -8.59
C GLU A 45 23.05 -1.26 -9.95
N ASP A 46 21.82 -1.76 -10.07
CA ASP A 46 21.01 -1.63 -11.28
C ASP A 46 20.36 -0.25 -11.43
N PHE A 47 20.43 0.59 -10.40
CA PHE A 47 19.73 1.87 -10.30
C PHE A 47 20.67 3.08 -10.25
N GLN A 48 21.99 2.86 -10.34
CA GLN A 48 22.97 3.93 -10.30
C GLN A 48 22.81 4.90 -11.47
N GLU A 49 22.87 6.21 -11.19
CA GLU A 49 22.79 7.31 -12.16
C GLU A 49 21.51 7.32 -13.04
N LEU A 50 20.43 6.64 -12.60
CA LEU A 50 19.23 6.46 -13.40
C LEU A 50 18.08 7.41 -13.01
N HIS A 51 18.34 8.71 -12.93
CA HIS A 51 17.30 9.73 -12.75
C HIS A 51 16.57 10.04 -14.07
N ASP A 52 16.17 8.99 -14.81
CA ASP A 52 15.46 9.10 -16.08
C ASP A 52 13.93 9.17 -15.85
N GLU A 53 13.41 10.40 -15.84
CA GLU A 53 11.98 10.67 -15.64
C GLU A 53 11.11 9.98 -16.71
N TRP A 54 11.54 9.98 -17.97
CA TRP A 54 10.80 9.37 -19.07
C TRP A 54 10.68 7.86 -18.89
N ARG A 55 11.77 7.20 -18.55
CA ARG A 55 11.81 5.74 -18.36
C ARG A 55 10.99 5.32 -17.16
N TYR A 56 11.18 5.95 -16.00
CA TYR A 56 10.62 5.45 -14.73
C TYR A 56 9.28 6.08 -14.36
N ALA A 57 9.13 7.41 -14.48
CA ALA A 57 7.90 8.08 -14.05
C ALA A 57 6.82 8.12 -15.13
N VAL A 58 7.17 8.12 -16.41
CA VAL A 58 6.22 8.19 -17.53
C VAL A 58 5.93 6.81 -18.11
N ASN A 59 6.97 6.00 -18.39
CA ASN A 59 6.82 4.68 -18.97
C ASN A 59 6.79 3.54 -17.96
N TYR A 60 6.90 3.83 -16.65
CA TYR A 60 6.71 2.85 -15.57
C TYR A 60 7.62 1.61 -15.69
N ALA A 61 8.91 1.79 -15.97
CA ALA A 61 9.84 0.68 -16.25
C ALA A 61 10.03 -0.32 -15.11
N LEU A 62 9.70 0.06 -13.86
CA LEU A 62 9.76 -0.85 -12.70
C LEU A 62 8.43 -1.56 -12.42
N MET A 63 7.38 -1.29 -13.21
CA MET A 63 6.04 -1.82 -13.00
C MET A 63 5.77 -3.02 -13.90
N GLN A 64 4.72 -3.76 -13.54
CA GLN A 64 4.34 -4.98 -14.25
C GLN A 64 4.02 -4.77 -15.74
N ASP A 65 4.36 -5.76 -16.53
CA ASP A 65 3.97 -5.85 -17.93
C ASP A 65 2.51 -6.35 -18.05
N LEU A 66 1.61 -5.43 -18.44
CA LEU A 66 0.18 -5.72 -18.61
C LEU A 66 -0.13 -6.71 -19.74
N SER A 67 0.83 -6.98 -20.64
CA SER A 67 0.68 -8.01 -21.68
C SER A 67 0.76 -9.43 -21.11
N ARG A 68 1.44 -9.61 -19.98
CA ARG A 68 1.58 -10.90 -19.30
C ARG A 68 0.44 -11.15 -18.32
N GLU A 69 0.10 -10.15 -17.52
CA GLU A 69 -0.97 -10.21 -16.54
C GLU A 69 -1.59 -8.83 -16.31
N THR A 70 -2.92 -8.78 -16.19
CA THR A 70 -3.68 -7.59 -15.83
C THR A 70 -4.91 -8.00 -15.02
N VAL A 71 -5.75 -7.02 -14.68
CA VAL A 71 -7.07 -7.25 -14.10
C VAL A 71 -8.16 -6.84 -15.08
N THR A 72 -9.34 -7.48 -15.02
CA THR A 72 -10.53 -6.94 -15.66
C THR A 72 -11.26 -6.04 -14.68
N PHE A 73 -11.90 -4.99 -15.19
CA PHE A 73 -12.57 -3.98 -14.38
C PHE A 73 -13.98 -3.69 -14.87
N ARG A 74 -14.88 -3.45 -13.92
CA ARG A 74 -16.22 -2.90 -14.11
C ARG A 74 -16.67 -2.13 -12.87
N ASN A 75 -17.50 -1.11 -13.04
CA ASN A 75 -18.05 -0.36 -11.89
C ASN A 75 -19.17 -1.12 -11.17
N THR A 76 -20.00 -1.87 -11.91
CA THR A 76 -21.13 -2.63 -11.36
C THR A 76 -21.24 -4.02 -11.99
N GLU A 77 -21.98 -4.91 -11.35
CA GLU A 77 -22.25 -6.27 -11.87
C GLU A 77 -22.96 -6.29 -13.22
N ALA A 78 -23.77 -5.28 -13.51
CA ALA A 78 -24.48 -5.14 -14.77
C ALA A 78 -23.58 -4.77 -15.96
N MET A 79 -22.38 -4.26 -15.70
CA MET A 79 -21.43 -3.86 -16.75
C MET A 79 -20.53 -5.04 -17.15
N LYS A 80 -20.13 -5.05 -18.43
CA LYS A 80 -19.11 -5.97 -18.92
C LYS A 80 -17.74 -5.55 -18.34
N ALA A 81 -17.04 -6.49 -17.73
CA ALA A 81 -15.65 -6.27 -17.30
C ALA A 81 -14.70 -6.31 -18.51
N LEU A 82 -13.77 -5.37 -18.56
CA LEU A 82 -12.76 -5.28 -19.63
C LEU A 82 -11.35 -5.26 -19.04
N PRO A 83 -10.36 -5.87 -19.72
CA PRO A 83 -8.97 -5.85 -19.26
C PRO A 83 -8.41 -4.42 -19.19
N MET A 84 -7.74 -4.11 -18.09
CA MET A 84 -6.94 -2.89 -17.97
C MET A 84 -5.75 -2.99 -18.93
N ARG A 85 -5.64 -2.02 -19.84
CA ARG A 85 -4.60 -1.99 -20.89
C ARG A 85 -3.59 -0.87 -20.70
N ARG A 86 -3.71 -0.11 -19.62
CA ARG A 86 -2.85 1.02 -19.31
C ARG A 86 -2.64 1.07 -17.80
N LEU A 87 -1.39 1.18 -17.39
CA LEU A 87 -1.06 1.41 -15.98
C LEU A 87 -1.63 2.77 -15.54
N GLY A 88 -2.22 2.78 -14.36
CA GLY A 88 -2.86 3.95 -13.77
C GLY A 88 -3.07 3.74 -12.29
N SER A 89 -4.22 3.19 -11.88
CA SER A 89 -4.56 3.00 -10.47
C SER A 89 -3.69 1.97 -9.73
N PHE A 90 -3.04 1.04 -10.44
CA PHE A 90 -2.17 0.03 -9.83
C PHE A 90 -0.77 0.15 -10.40
N LEU A 91 0.18 0.47 -9.56
CA LEU A 91 1.59 0.50 -9.90
C LEU A 91 2.28 -0.68 -9.20
N LEU A 92 1.93 -1.91 -9.62
CA LEU A 92 2.59 -3.09 -9.10
C LEU A 92 4.03 -3.11 -9.58
N GLY A 93 4.97 -3.32 -8.66
CA GLY A 93 6.36 -3.54 -9.01
C GLY A 93 6.54 -4.91 -9.68
N ASP A 94 7.42 -4.98 -10.67
CA ASP A 94 7.89 -6.20 -11.27
C ASP A 94 9.40 -6.34 -11.04
N GLY A 95 9.81 -7.46 -10.47
CA GLY A 95 11.19 -7.71 -10.03
C GLY A 95 11.36 -7.77 -8.52
N LEU A 96 12.55 -8.19 -8.11
CA LEU A 96 12.90 -8.36 -6.71
C LEU A 96 12.69 -7.06 -5.92
N GLY A 97 11.98 -7.15 -4.79
CA GLY A 97 11.57 -6.00 -3.99
C GLY A 97 10.18 -5.46 -4.33
N GLY A 98 9.62 -5.81 -5.51
CA GLY A 98 8.27 -5.42 -5.92
C GLY A 98 8.01 -3.93 -5.81
N ALA A 99 6.81 -3.53 -5.38
CA ALA A 99 6.45 -2.13 -5.20
C ALA A 99 7.25 -1.40 -4.10
N GLY A 100 7.89 -2.15 -3.18
CA GLY A 100 8.79 -1.58 -2.18
C GLY A 100 10.04 -0.91 -2.77
N THR A 101 10.41 -1.25 -4.00
CA THR A 101 11.53 -0.60 -4.70
C THR A 101 11.20 0.84 -5.11
N HIS A 102 9.97 1.09 -5.58
CA HIS A 102 9.60 2.38 -6.19
C HIS A 102 8.56 3.20 -5.39
N TRP A 103 8.28 2.81 -4.14
CA TRP A 103 7.37 3.53 -3.25
C TRP A 103 7.92 4.89 -2.79
N ASN A 104 7.08 5.70 -2.14
CA ASN A 104 7.46 7.03 -1.70
C ASN A 104 8.12 7.10 -0.30
N GLY A 105 7.98 6.06 0.52
CA GLY A 105 8.58 5.99 1.85
C GLY A 105 7.66 6.44 3.00
N MET A 106 6.40 6.80 2.76
CA MET A 106 5.50 7.21 3.85
C MET A 106 5.06 6.02 4.71
N THR A 107 5.18 6.14 6.03
CA THR A 107 4.87 5.06 6.99
C THR A 107 4.08 5.55 8.19
N PHE A 108 2.77 5.72 8.03
CA PHE A 108 1.88 6.02 9.14
C PHE A 108 1.52 4.77 9.93
N ARG A 109 1.21 4.93 11.23
CA ARG A 109 0.45 3.96 12.02
C ARG A 109 -1.04 4.22 11.83
N PHE A 110 -1.86 3.19 11.80
CA PHE A 110 -3.30 3.35 11.99
C PHE A 110 -3.61 3.74 13.42
N SER A 111 -4.69 4.50 13.61
CA SER A 111 -5.14 4.95 14.93
C SER A 111 -5.79 3.82 15.73
N PRO A 112 -5.95 3.94 17.06
CA PRO A 112 -6.76 2.99 17.84
C PRO A 112 -8.19 2.83 17.31
N TYR A 113 -8.79 3.88 16.75
CA TYR A 113 -10.11 3.83 16.12
C TYR A 113 -10.15 2.87 14.93
N ASP A 114 -9.10 2.83 14.09
CA ASP A 114 -9.04 1.91 12.95
C ASP A 114 -9.16 0.44 13.38
N PHE A 115 -8.59 0.07 14.52
CA PHE A 115 -8.66 -1.31 15.03
C PHE A 115 -10.04 -1.69 15.58
N GLN A 116 -10.83 -0.72 16.02
CA GLN A 116 -12.16 -0.89 16.60
C GLN A 116 -13.23 -0.09 15.84
N LEU A 117 -13.06 0.09 14.55
CA LEU A 117 -13.87 0.96 13.69
C LEU A 117 -15.37 0.70 13.84
N LYS A 118 -15.80 -0.55 13.71
CA LYS A 118 -17.22 -0.92 13.84
C LYS A 118 -17.73 -0.65 15.24
N THR A 119 -17.06 -1.18 16.26
CA THR A 119 -17.48 -1.05 17.66
C THR A 119 -17.57 0.42 18.09
N MET A 120 -16.55 1.22 17.82
CA MET A 120 -16.53 2.64 18.20
C MET A 120 -17.56 3.47 17.41
N THR A 121 -17.74 3.17 16.12
CA THR A 121 -18.77 3.83 15.30
C THR A 121 -20.17 3.53 15.82
N GLU A 122 -20.48 2.25 16.12
CA GLU A 122 -21.80 1.85 16.64
C GLU A 122 -22.08 2.43 18.02
N GLN A 123 -21.08 2.52 18.89
CA GLN A 123 -21.19 3.11 20.22
C GLN A 123 -21.45 4.61 20.17
N ARG A 124 -20.73 5.33 19.28
CA ARG A 124 -20.78 6.80 19.22
C ARG A 124 -21.93 7.34 18.36
N TYR A 125 -22.25 6.68 17.26
CA TYR A 125 -23.19 7.19 16.25
C TYR A 125 -24.37 6.25 15.97
N GLY A 126 -24.41 5.06 16.57
CA GLY A 126 -25.43 4.04 16.35
C GLY A 126 -25.17 3.12 15.16
N ARG A 127 -25.85 1.96 15.17
CA ARG A 127 -25.66 0.88 14.17
C ARG A 127 -26.02 1.26 12.75
N ASN A 128 -26.87 2.26 12.57
CA ASN A 128 -27.37 2.67 11.25
C ASN A 128 -26.66 3.90 10.70
N LYS A 129 -25.49 4.26 11.23
CA LYS A 129 -24.71 5.43 10.80
C LYS A 129 -24.37 5.36 9.31
N LEU A 130 -24.00 4.18 8.82
CA LEU A 130 -23.93 3.87 7.40
C LEU A 130 -25.06 2.93 7.00
N GLY A 131 -25.39 2.89 5.71
CA GLY A 131 -26.44 2.02 5.20
C GLY A 131 -26.12 0.52 5.30
N PRO A 132 -27.11 -0.37 5.08
CA PRO A 132 -27.00 -1.81 5.34
C PRO A 132 -26.01 -2.54 4.41
N ASP A 133 -25.61 -1.95 3.30
CA ASP A 133 -24.65 -2.55 2.37
C ASP A 133 -23.19 -2.35 2.77
N TYR A 134 -22.90 -1.56 3.83
CA TYR A 134 -21.57 -1.43 4.39
C TYR A 134 -21.28 -2.59 5.35
N GLN A 135 -20.12 -3.21 5.17
CA GLN A 135 -19.74 -4.45 5.86
C GLN A 135 -18.62 -4.19 6.88
N LEU A 136 -18.87 -3.23 7.79
CA LEU A 136 -17.88 -2.86 8.80
C LEU A 136 -17.58 -4.05 9.71
N GLN A 137 -16.31 -4.23 10.01
CA GLN A 137 -15.81 -5.13 11.06
C GLN A 137 -14.59 -4.52 11.74
N ASP A 138 -14.35 -4.93 12.99
CA ASP A 138 -13.13 -4.58 13.70
C ASP A 138 -11.96 -5.47 13.22
N TYR A 139 -10.73 -5.00 13.43
CA TYR A 139 -9.59 -5.91 13.40
C TYR A 139 -9.74 -6.96 14.53
N PRO A 140 -9.18 -8.18 14.37
CA PRO A 140 -9.13 -9.17 15.45
C PRO A 140 -8.12 -8.80 16.54
N LEU A 141 -7.46 -7.67 16.43
CA LEU A 141 -6.38 -7.14 17.26
C LEU A 141 -6.70 -5.71 17.66
N THR A 142 -6.20 -5.29 18.80
CA THR A 142 -6.21 -3.90 19.25
C THR A 142 -4.95 -3.17 18.80
N TYR A 143 -4.95 -1.83 18.90
CA TYR A 143 -3.76 -1.02 18.65
C TYR A 143 -2.60 -1.41 19.58
N ASP A 144 -2.89 -1.63 20.87
CA ASP A 144 -1.87 -1.97 21.86
C ASP A 144 -1.20 -3.32 21.57
N GLU A 145 -1.95 -4.31 21.04
CA GLU A 145 -1.37 -5.58 20.57
C GLU A 145 -0.53 -5.41 19.31
N MET A 146 -0.83 -4.42 18.49
CA MET A 146 -0.08 -4.13 17.26
C MET A 146 1.13 -3.20 17.46
N GLU A 147 1.15 -2.42 18.55
CA GLU A 147 2.19 -1.42 18.82
C GLU A 147 3.62 -1.98 18.78
N PRO A 148 3.94 -3.14 19.40
CA PRO A 148 5.27 -3.72 19.34
C PRO A 148 5.74 -4.05 17.92
N TYR A 149 4.83 -4.46 17.04
CA TYR A 149 5.14 -4.76 15.64
C TYR A 149 5.32 -3.50 14.79
N TYR A 150 4.58 -2.43 15.09
CA TYR A 150 4.85 -1.11 14.50
C TYR A 150 6.25 -0.63 14.85
N THR A 151 6.61 -0.71 16.13
CA THR A 151 7.95 -0.33 16.60
C THR A 151 9.03 -1.16 15.93
N ALA A 152 8.87 -2.48 15.82
CA ALA A 152 9.80 -3.36 15.13
C ALA A 152 9.96 -2.99 13.64
N PHE A 153 8.85 -2.69 12.95
CA PHE A 153 8.91 -2.29 11.54
C PHE A 153 9.61 -0.94 11.37
N GLU A 154 9.28 0.05 12.20
CA GLU A 154 9.92 1.38 12.16
C GLU A 154 11.42 1.32 12.41
N GLU A 155 11.88 0.48 13.36
CA GLU A 155 13.30 0.23 13.62
C GLU A 155 13.97 -0.48 12.45
N ALA A 156 13.31 -1.49 11.85
CA ALA A 156 13.87 -2.27 10.75
C ALA A 156 14.05 -1.47 9.46
N VAL A 157 13.20 -0.48 9.21
CA VAL A 157 13.27 0.35 8.00
C VAL A 157 13.81 1.77 8.26
N GLY A 158 14.19 2.08 9.50
CA GLY A 158 14.77 3.37 9.87
C GLY A 158 13.83 4.55 9.62
N VAL A 159 12.68 4.59 10.32
CA VAL A 159 11.73 5.69 10.15
C VAL A 159 12.23 6.97 10.78
N ALA A 160 12.28 8.05 10.00
CA ALA A 160 12.49 9.41 10.46
C ALA A 160 11.14 10.09 10.69
N GLY A 161 10.87 10.64 11.88
CA GLY A 161 9.59 11.22 12.18
C GLY A 161 9.47 11.89 13.55
N GLU A 162 8.32 12.48 13.78
CA GLU A 162 7.88 13.02 15.06
C GLU A 162 6.43 12.58 15.32
N PRO A 163 5.99 12.39 16.58
CA PRO A 163 4.62 11.95 16.86
C PRO A 163 3.61 13.03 16.49
N GLY A 164 2.47 12.60 15.90
CA GLY A 164 1.30 13.43 15.68
C GLY A 164 0.51 13.67 16.97
N HIS A 165 -0.38 14.67 16.97
CA HIS A 165 -1.21 15.01 18.13
C HIS A 165 -2.19 13.88 18.51
N PHE A 166 -2.69 13.17 17.52
CA PHE A 166 -3.70 12.11 17.69
C PHE A 166 -3.11 10.69 17.59
N ASP A 167 -1.78 10.57 17.56
CA ASP A 167 -1.12 9.26 17.53
C ASP A 167 -1.53 8.40 18.73
N GLY A 168 -1.69 7.10 18.49
CA GLY A 168 -1.78 6.11 19.57
C GLY A 168 -0.49 6.07 20.39
N LYS A 169 -0.58 5.49 21.59
CA LYS A 169 0.59 5.36 22.48
C LYS A 169 1.75 4.67 21.78
N ARG A 170 2.94 5.21 21.96
CA ARG A 170 4.20 4.67 21.43
C ARG A 170 5.07 4.17 22.58
N SER A 171 5.66 2.99 22.43
CA SER A 171 6.62 2.43 23.41
C SER A 171 8.02 3.02 23.23
N LYS A 172 8.38 3.43 22.00
CA LYS A 172 9.66 4.05 21.66
C LYS A 172 9.45 5.27 20.74
N PRO A 173 10.36 6.26 20.75
CA PRO A 173 10.38 7.32 19.76
C PRO A 173 10.68 6.75 18.37
N TYR A 174 10.52 7.55 17.31
CA TYR A 174 11.02 7.20 15.99
C TYR A 174 12.54 7.02 16.01
N PRO A 175 13.10 6.08 15.20
CA PRO A 175 14.55 5.83 15.14
C PRO A 175 15.39 7.06 14.78
N MET A 176 14.83 7.96 13.98
CA MET A 176 15.53 9.17 13.54
C MET A 176 14.62 10.42 13.65
N PRO A 177 15.21 11.62 13.81
CA PRO A 177 14.44 12.87 13.71
C PRO A 177 13.79 13.03 12.33
N PRO A 178 12.76 13.89 12.20
CA PRO A 178 12.10 14.14 10.93
C PRO A 178 13.07 14.62 9.84
N LEU A 179 12.67 14.46 8.57
CA LEU A 179 13.35 15.10 7.43
C LEU A 179 13.33 16.63 7.55
N VAL A 180 14.22 17.31 6.82
CA VAL A 180 14.38 18.77 6.91
C VAL A 180 13.12 19.52 6.51
N LYS A 181 12.58 20.34 7.40
CA LYS A 181 11.43 21.20 7.13
C LYS A 181 11.83 22.36 6.21
N THR A 182 11.23 22.42 5.03
CA THR A 182 11.47 23.46 4.03
C THR A 182 10.56 24.70 4.23
N PRO A 183 10.85 25.85 3.59
CA PRO A 183 9.96 27.02 3.64
C PRO A 183 8.54 26.73 3.15
N ALA A 184 8.37 25.89 2.13
CA ALA A 184 7.05 25.50 1.63
C ALA A 184 6.25 24.70 2.68
N LEU A 185 6.91 23.78 3.41
CA LEU A 185 6.29 23.02 4.51
C LEU A 185 5.96 23.93 5.70
N SER A 186 6.83 24.91 6.02
CA SER A 186 6.55 25.92 7.06
C SER A 186 5.35 26.82 6.71
N MET A 187 5.12 27.12 5.44
CA MET A 187 3.94 27.87 5.00
C MET A 187 2.65 27.06 5.24
N PHE A 188 2.64 25.77 4.94
CA PHE A 188 1.52 24.88 5.27
C PHE A 188 1.30 24.80 6.79
N GLU A 189 2.36 24.62 7.58
CA GLU A 189 2.30 24.57 9.04
C GLU A 189 1.61 25.80 9.62
N GLN A 190 2.03 26.99 9.18
CA GLN A 190 1.43 28.24 9.63
C GLN A 190 -0.06 28.35 9.26
N ALA A 191 -0.43 27.94 8.05
CA ALA A 191 -1.82 27.93 7.60
C ALA A 191 -2.68 26.94 8.40
N ALA A 192 -2.18 25.71 8.64
CA ALA A 192 -2.88 24.70 9.42
C ALA A 192 -3.07 25.14 10.88
N ARG A 193 -2.04 25.73 11.52
CA ARG A 193 -2.15 26.28 12.88
C ARG A 193 -3.15 27.41 12.99
N LYS A 194 -3.25 28.29 11.97
CA LYS A 194 -4.29 29.35 11.92
C LYS A 194 -5.71 28.77 11.87
N MET A 195 -5.87 27.54 11.35
CA MET A 195 -7.15 26.82 11.35
C MET A 195 -7.40 26.05 12.66
N GLY A 196 -6.48 26.10 13.62
CA GLY A 196 -6.55 25.33 14.86
C GLY A 196 -6.13 23.86 14.71
N CYS A 197 -5.51 23.49 13.59
CA CYS A 197 -5.00 22.15 13.37
C CYS A 197 -3.63 21.92 14.01
N HIS A 198 -3.24 20.64 14.14
CA HIS A 198 -2.02 20.17 14.79
C HIS A 198 -1.05 19.56 13.76
N PRO A 199 -0.39 20.37 12.92
CA PRO A 199 0.51 19.86 11.88
C PRO A 199 1.79 19.26 12.44
N TYR A 200 2.26 18.16 11.80
CA TYR A 200 3.51 17.48 12.09
C TYR A 200 4.16 16.95 10.81
N MET A 201 5.47 16.67 10.87
CA MET A 201 6.20 16.13 9.72
C MET A 201 5.80 14.68 9.44
N ILE A 202 5.58 14.34 8.18
CA ILE A 202 5.20 12.99 7.75
C ILE A 202 6.27 11.99 8.17
N PRO A 203 5.90 10.86 8.84
CA PRO A 203 6.84 9.80 9.15
C PRO A 203 7.33 9.12 7.87
N ALA A 204 8.65 9.08 7.69
CA ALA A 204 9.34 8.70 6.48
C ALA A 204 10.30 7.53 6.70
N ALA A 205 10.15 6.43 5.96
CA ALA A 205 11.18 5.40 5.87
C ALA A 205 12.30 5.86 4.91
N ILE A 206 12.88 7.00 5.23
CA ILE A 206 13.96 7.67 4.48
C ILE A 206 14.90 8.24 5.54
N ALA A 207 16.17 7.84 5.47
CA ALA A 207 17.15 8.21 6.47
C ALA A 207 17.42 9.72 6.49
N SER A 208 17.10 10.40 7.60
CA SER A 208 17.40 11.82 7.81
C SER A 208 18.85 12.08 8.21
N GLY A 209 19.58 11.04 8.58
CA GLY A 209 21.00 10.98 8.91
C GLY A 209 21.53 9.56 8.70
N PRO A 210 22.83 9.29 8.96
CA PRO A 210 23.35 7.92 8.93
C PRO A 210 22.56 7.03 9.90
N PHE A 211 22.18 5.84 9.45
CA PHE A 211 21.40 4.91 10.25
C PHE A 211 21.85 3.47 9.99
N THR A 212 21.91 2.66 11.04
CA THR A 212 22.16 1.22 10.94
C THR A 212 20.95 0.47 11.48
N THR A 213 20.36 -0.40 10.67
CA THR A 213 19.22 -1.22 11.09
C THR A 213 19.59 -2.21 12.19
N PRO A 214 18.62 -2.79 12.92
CA PRO A 214 18.91 -3.85 13.91
C PRO A 214 19.63 -5.08 13.30
N ASP A 215 19.48 -5.32 12.01
CA ASP A 215 20.14 -6.41 11.27
C ASP A 215 21.57 -6.04 10.79
N GLY A 216 22.06 -4.84 11.14
CA GLY A 216 23.39 -4.37 10.78
C GLY A 216 23.51 -3.96 9.30
N ILE A 217 22.44 -3.43 8.72
CA ILE A 217 22.44 -2.86 7.37
C ILE A 217 22.54 -1.34 7.49
N GLU A 218 23.48 -0.74 6.77
CA GLU A 218 23.74 0.70 6.82
C GLU A 218 22.88 1.44 5.80
N HIS A 219 22.35 2.60 6.19
CA HIS A 219 21.64 3.55 5.34
C HIS A 219 22.36 4.89 5.34
N ASN A 220 22.56 5.44 4.14
CA ASN A 220 23.11 6.76 3.94
C ASN A 220 22.06 7.86 4.18
N PRO A 221 22.47 9.08 4.55
CA PRO A 221 21.57 10.23 4.61
C PRO A 221 20.91 10.53 3.26
N CYS A 222 19.66 10.97 3.29
CA CYS A 222 18.96 11.38 2.08
C CYS A 222 19.61 12.59 1.40
N MET A 223 19.80 12.52 0.10
CA MET A 223 20.36 13.58 -0.74
C MET A 223 19.30 14.57 -1.26
N TYR A 224 18.01 14.37 -0.94
CA TYR A 224 16.89 15.20 -1.40
C TYR A 224 16.85 15.40 -2.92
N CYS A 225 17.22 14.37 -3.69
CA CYS A 225 17.32 14.42 -5.15
C CYS A 225 15.96 14.52 -5.87
N GLY A 226 14.83 14.17 -5.20
CA GLY A 226 13.49 14.23 -5.78
C GLY A 226 13.09 13.04 -6.65
N PHE A 227 13.82 11.91 -6.59
CA PHE A 227 13.58 10.70 -7.38
C PHE A 227 13.30 9.49 -6.49
N CYS A 228 12.20 9.51 -5.74
CA CYS A 228 11.79 8.41 -4.86
C CYS A 228 10.60 7.63 -5.43
N GLU A 229 9.48 8.33 -5.66
CA GLU A 229 8.25 7.70 -6.14
C GLU A 229 8.40 7.31 -7.61
N ARG A 230 8.16 6.04 -7.92
CA ARG A 230 8.36 5.37 -9.21
C ARG A 230 9.83 5.08 -9.56
N PHE A 231 10.77 5.46 -8.68
CA PHE A 231 12.19 5.21 -8.82
C PHE A 231 12.70 4.33 -7.67
N ALA A 232 13.79 3.61 -7.89
CA ALA A 232 14.60 3.06 -6.81
C ALA A 232 15.50 4.14 -6.22
N CYS A 233 15.96 3.95 -5.00
CA CYS A 233 16.94 4.83 -4.37
C CYS A 233 18.34 4.27 -4.58
N GLU A 234 19.18 4.97 -5.33
CA GLU A 234 20.58 4.61 -5.57
C GLU A 234 21.52 4.95 -4.41
N TYR A 235 21.06 5.83 -3.49
CA TYR A 235 21.84 6.30 -2.34
C TYR A 235 21.62 5.46 -1.07
N ASP A 236 20.81 4.41 -1.12
CA ASP A 236 20.41 3.61 0.04
C ASP A 236 19.82 4.40 1.22
N ALA A 237 19.27 5.59 0.95
CA ALA A 237 18.64 6.43 1.95
C ALA A 237 17.15 6.09 2.17
N LYS A 238 16.42 5.75 1.11
CA LYS A 238 15.04 5.27 1.20
C LYS A 238 15.06 3.77 1.45
N ALA A 239 14.38 3.33 2.50
CA ALA A 239 14.21 1.90 2.76
C ALA A 239 13.51 1.19 1.61
N GLN A 240 14.12 0.13 1.12
CA GLN A 240 13.66 -0.74 0.05
C GLN A 240 13.91 -2.19 0.49
N PRO A 241 13.18 -3.19 -0.03
CA PRO A 241 13.50 -4.58 0.31
C PRO A 241 14.95 -4.96 0.02
N SER A 242 15.55 -4.40 -1.04
CA SER A 242 16.94 -4.66 -1.46
C SER A 242 18.01 -4.10 -0.51
N ASN A 243 17.67 -3.13 0.33
CA ASN A 243 18.59 -2.55 1.32
C ASN A 243 18.07 -2.69 2.77
N THR A 244 17.12 -3.63 3.02
CA THR A 244 16.59 -3.93 4.34
C THR A 244 16.50 -5.44 4.55
N PHE A 245 15.34 -6.03 4.28
CA PHE A 245 15.04 -7.43 4.62
C PHE A 245 15.70 -8.47 3.70
N ILE A 246 15.93 -8.17 2.41
CA ILE A 246 16.58 -9.11 1.49
C ILE A 246 18.01 -9.42 1.94
N PRO A 247 18.90 -8.43 2.12
CA PRO A 247 20.24 -8.69 2.61
C PRO A 247 20.24 -9.27 4.03
N ALA A 248 19.30 -8.90 4.90
CA ALA A 248 19.16 -9.50 6.22
C ALA A 248 18.82 -11.00 6.14
N ALA A 249 17.94 -11.41 5.22
CA ALA A 249 17.59 -12.81 5.00
C ALA A 249 18.75 -13.61 4.41
N GLU A 250 19.40 -13.09 3.36
CA GLU A 250 20.51 -13.77 2.67
C GLU A 250 21.75 -13.95 3.55
N LYS A 251 22.06 -12.95 4.40
CA LYS A 251 23.18 -13.00 5.37
C LYS A 251 23.09 -14.16 6.36
N THR A 252 21.89 -14.69 6.62
CA THR A 252 21.71 -15.86 7.52
C THR A 252 22.24 -17.16 6.94
N GLY A 253 22.39 -17.29 5.61
CA GLY A 253 22.68 -18.53 4.91
C GLY A 253 21.51 -19.53 4.86
N ASN A 254 20.36 -19.21 5.45
CA ASN A 254 19.16 -20.07 5.50
C ASN A 254 18.09 -19.65 4.47
N CYS A 255 18.31 -18.61 3.68
CA CYS A 255 17.36 -18.08 2.72
C CYS A 255 17.90 -18.17 1.28
N GLU A 256 17.10 -18.75 0.39
CA GLU A 256 17.28 -18.69 -1.06
C GLU A 256 16.22 -17.76 -1.66
N ILE A 257 16.58 -16.91 -2.61
CA ILE A 257 15.62 -16.13 -3.41
C ILE A 257 15.76 -16.54 -4.87
N ARG A 258 14.66 -17.06 -5.42
CA ARG A 258 14.57 -17.50 -6.81
C ARG A 258 13.69 -16.55 -7.59
N CYS A 259 14.33 -15.71 -8.40
CA CYS A 259 13.68 -14.80 -9.34
C CYS A 259 13.19 -15.54 -10.59
N ASN A 260 12.45 -14.84 -11.46
CA ASN A 260 11.82 -15.39 -12.67
C ASN A 260 10.90 -16.60 -12.39
N SER A 261 10.31 -16.68 -11.20
CA SER A 261 9.53 -17.80 -10.70
C SER A 261 8.09 -17.40 -10.45
N ASN A 262 7.23 -17.50 -11.48
CA ASN A 262 5.82 -17.13 -11.37
C ASN A 262 4.99 -18.28 -10.82
N VAL A 263 4.50 -18.14 -9.58
CA VAL A 263 3.65 -19.16 -8.95
C VAL A 263 2.25 -19.11 -9.57
N VAL A 264 1.77 -20.28 -10.02
CA VAL A 264 0.50 -20.43 -10.74
C VAL A 264 -0.53 -21.26 -9.97
N GLU A 265 -0.10 -22.02 -8.94
CA GLU A 265 -1.00 -22.87 -8.15
C GLU A 265 -0.43 -23.16 -6.76
N ILE A 266 -1.32 -23.21 -5.77
CA ILE A 266 -1.03 -23.76 -4.43
C ILE A 266 -1.47 -25.22 -4.42
N LEU A 267 -0.54 -26.12 -4.14
CA LEU A 267 -0.78 -27.56 -4.14
C LEU A 267 -1.29 -28.01 -2.76
N ARG A 268 -2.33 -28.84 -2.74
CA ARG A 268 -2.92 -29.40 -1.50
C ARG A 268 -2.80 -30.91 -1.46
N LYS A 269 -2.61 -31.42 -0.25
CA LYS A 269 -2.67 -32.85 0.05
C LYS A 269 -3.24 -33.00 1.47
N ASP A 270 -4.22 -33.88 1.64
CA ASP A 270 -4.82 -34.24 2.93
C ASP A 270 -5.29 -33.02 3.78
N GLY A 271 -5.89 -32.01 3.12
CA GLY A 271 -6.36 -30.79 3.77
C GLY A 271 -5.29 -29.72 3.98
N MET A 272 -4.01 -30.05 3.89
CA MET A 272 -2.87 -29.17 4.08
C MET A 272 -2.31 -28.65 2.75
N VAL A 273 -1.57 -27.55 2.79
CA VAL A 273 -0.75 -27.10 1.66
C VAL A 273 0.51 -27.97 1.60
N ALA A 274 0.80 -28.53 0.41
CA ALA A 274 1.97 -29.36 0.17
C ALA A 274 3.13 -28.59 -0.48
N GLY A 275 2.88 -27.38 -0.96
CA GLY A 275 3.82 -26.54 -1.68
C GLY A 275 3.14 -25.74 -2.78
N VAL A 276 3.90 -25.29 -3.75
CA VAL A 276 3.41 -24.50 -4.89
C VAL A 276 3.94 -25.06 -6.22
N ARG A 277 3.19 -24.81 -7.29
CA ARG A 277 3.66 -24.98 -8.67
C ARG A 277 3.97 -23.60 -9.25
N TYR A 278 5.16 -23.48 -9.85
CA TYR A 278 5.57 -22.25 -10.50
C TYR A 278 6.14 -22.53 -11.90
N VAL A 279 6.13 -21.48 -12.72
CA VAL A 279 6.68 -21.46 -14.07
C VAL A 279 7.87 -20.52 -14.10
N ASP A 280 9.00 -20.97 -14.60
CA ASP A 280 10.12 -20.08 -14.93
C ASP A 280 9.70 -19.13 -16.07
N THR A 281 9.77 -17.84 -15.83
CA THR A 281 9.26 -16.84 -16.77
C THR A 281 10.09 -16.69 -18.05
N LEU A 282 11.34 -17.19 -18.03
CA LEU A 282 12.27 -17.16 -19.16
C LEU A 282 12.18 -18.45 -19.99
N THR A 283 12.35 -19.60 -19.34
CA THR A 283 12.40 -20.91 -20.01
C THR A 283 11.03 -21.54 -20.25
N LYS A 284 9.99 -21.08 -19.52
CA LYS A 284 8.64 -21.66 -19.49
C LYS A 284 8.57 -23.08 -18.89
N GLU A 285 9.64 -23.56 -18.28
CA GLU A 285 9.65 -24.83 -17.56
C GLU A 285 8.80 -24.75 -16.29
N GLU A 286 8.13 -25.86 -15.96
CA GLU A 286 7.31 -25.97 -14.76
C GLU A 286 8.04 -26.70 -13.64
N PHE A 287 7.85 -26.18 -12.42
CA PHE A 287 8.46 -26.70 -11.21
C PHE A 287 7.44 -26.88 -10.09
N ILE A 288 7.66 -27.87 -9.25
CA ILE A 288 6.94 -28.06 -7.98
C ILE A 288 7.93 -27.78 -6.85
N GLN A 289 7.57 -26.84 -5.99
CA GLN A 289 8.32 -26.53 -4.77
C GLN A 289 7.55 -27.04 -3.56
N PRO A 290 7.95 -28.15 -2.95
CA PRO A 290 7.38 -28.60 -1.69
C PRO A 290 7.80 -27.69 -0.53
N ALA A 291 6.88 -27.44 0.41
CA ALA A 291 7.15 -26.62 1.59
C ALA A 291 6.31 -27.10 2.77
N ASP A 292 6.82 -26.90 4.01
CA ASP A 292 6.05 -27.13 5.23
C ASP A 292 5.02 -26.01 5.46
N VAL A 293 5.40 -24.77 5.15
CA VAL A 293 4.56 -23.57 5.23
C VAL A 293 4.64 -22.81 3.92
N VAL A 294 3.51 -22.32 3.44
CA VAL A 294 3.43 -21.39 2.29
C VAL A 294 2.92 -20.04 2.76
N VAL A 295 3.57 -18.97 2.30
CA VAL A 295 3.18 -17.58 2.59
C VAL A 295 2.85 -16.85 1.29
N LEU A 296 1.66 -16.29 1.20
CA LEU A 296 1.27 -15.43 0.08
C LEU A 296 1.55 -13.97 0.43
N SER A 297 2.46 -13.35 -0.31
CA SER A 297 2.90 -11.95 -0.16
C SER A 297 3.03 -11.22 -1.50
N GLY A 298 2.30 -11.70 -2.51
CA GLY A 298 2.37 -11.26 -3.91
C GLY A 298 1.47 -10.07 -4.26
N TYR A 299 1.08 -9.21 -3.30
CA TYR A 299 0.15 -8.10 -3.46
C TYR A 299 -1.33 -8.50 -3.28
N VAL A 300 -2.16 -7.52 -2.90
CA VAL A 300 -3.60 -7.68 -2.59
C VAL A 300 -4.34 -8.53 -3.63
N MET A 301 -4.23 -8.14 -4.89
CA MET A 301 -4.97 -8.78 -5.99
C MET A 301 -4.43 -10.15 -6.35
N ASN A 302 -3.11 -10.31 -6.36
CA ASN A 302 -2.47 -11.56 -6.73
C ASN A 302 -2.65 -12.64 -5.65
N ASN A 303 -2.64 -12.26 -4.36
CA ASN A 303 -2.94 -13.18 -3.27
C ASN A 303 -4.37 -13.73 -3.39
N ALA A 304 -5.35 -12.84 -3.61
CA ALA A 304 -6.75 -13.26 -3.78
C ALA A 304 -6.93 -14.13 -5.04
N LYS A 305 -6.34 -13.73 -6.19
CA LYS A 305 -6.36 -14.52 -7.42
C LYS A 305 -5.80 -15.92 -7.22
N LEU A 306 -4.62 -16.02 -6.61
CA LEU A 306 -3.95 -17.30 -6.41
C LEU A 306 -4.76 -18.25 -5.52
N LEU A 307 -5.39 -17.76 -4.45
CA LEU A 307 -6.32 -18.53 -3.63
C LEU A 307 -7.52 -19.01 -4.45
N MET A 308 -8.14 -18.12 -5.25
CA MET A 308 -9.32 -18.44 -6.06
C MET A 308 -9.01 -19.51 -7.12
N VAL A 309 -7.90 -19.37 -7.87
CA VAL A 309 -7.53 -20.37 -8.90
C VAL A 309 -7.10 -21.69 -8.29
N SER A 310 -6.55 -21.68 -7.08
CA SER A 310 -6.18 -22.88 -6.33
C SER A 310 -7.35 -23.49 -5.54
N LYS A 311 -8.55 -22.88 -5.61
CA LYS A 311 -9.78 -23.32 -4.94
C LYS A 311 -9.62 -23.45 -3.41
N ILE A 312 -8.94 -22.49 -2.80
CA ILE A 312 -8.75 -22.37 -1.36
C ILE A 312 -9.55 -21.19 -0.85
N GLY A 313 -10.36 -21.38 0.18
CA GLY A 313 -11.27 -20.38 0.72
C GLY A 313 -12.65 -20.39 0.05
N ARG A 314 -13.58 -19.65 0.63
CA ARG A 314 -14.98 -19.53 0.19
C ARG A 314 -15.18 -18.26 -0.61
N LEU A 315 -15.46 -18.39 -1.92
CA LEU A 315 -15.67 -17.25 -2.80
C LEU A 315 -16.83 -16.38 -2.30
N TYR A 316 -16.62 -15.08 -2.30
CA TYR A 316 -17.64 -14.11 -1.91
C TYR A 316 -18.70 -13.97 -3.01
N ASP A 317 -19.97 -14.02 -2.60
CA ASP A 317 -21.14 -13.73 -3.44
C ASP A 317 -21.86 -12.48 -2.90
N PRO A 318 -21.83 -11.34 -3.61
CA PRO A 318 -22.46 -10.10 -3.17
C PRO A 318 -23.99 -10.18 -3.08
N ARG A 319 -24.64 -11.11 -3.79
CA ARG A 319 -26.10 -11.26 -3.78
C ARG A 319 -26.58 -11.87 -2.48
N THR A 320 -25.87 -12.87 -1.99
CA THR A 320 -26.20 -13.55 -0.73
C THR A 320 -25.45 -13.01 0.47
N GLY A 321 -24.32 -12.29 0.25
CA GLY A 321 -23.40 -11.84 1.28
C GLY A 321 -22.54 -12.96 1.89
N ARG A 322 -22.60 -14.19 1.33
CA ARG A 322 -21.85 -15.36 1.81
C ARG A 322 -20.47 -15.44 1.18
N GLY A 323 -19.58 -16.16 1.88
CA GLY A 323 -18.17 -16.28 1.48
C GLY A 323 -17.34 -15.08 1.91
N THR A 324 -16.03 -15.26 1.93
CA THR A 324 -15.08 -14.26 2.48
C THR A 324 -13.96 -13.91 1.50
N LEU A 325 -13.60 -14.83 0.59
CA LEU A 325 -12.52 -14.60 -0.37
C LEU A 325 -13.00 -13.67 -1.51
N GLY A 326 -12.36 -12.53 -1.61
CA GLY A 326 -12.71 -11.45 -2.55
C GLY A 326 -13.59 -10.34 -1.95
N LYS A 327 -14.06 -10.50 -0.70
CA LYS A 327 -14.90 -9.54 0.02
C LYS A 327 -14.12 -8.29 0.45
N GLY A 328 -14.83 -7.15 0.55
CA GLY A 328 -14.35 -5.97 1.27
C GLY A 328 -13.27 -5.17 0.52
N LEU A 329 -13.29 -5.20 -0.81
CA LEU A 329 -12.39 -4.39 -1.62
C LEU A 329 -12.60 -2.90 -1.34
N CYS A 330 -11.55 -2.22 -0.89
CA CYS A 330 -11.51 -0.79 -0.64
C CYS A 330 -10.39 -0.12 -1.44
N TYR A 331 -10.62 1.16 -1.78
CA TYR A 331 -9.67 1.99 -2.49
C TYR A 331 -9.83 3.45 -2.07
N GLN A 332 -8.76 4.10 -1.63
CA GLN A 332 -8.82 5.44 -1.07
C GLN A 332 -9.25 6.50 -2.08
N ILE A 333 -10.00 7.50 -1.59
CA ILE A 333 -10.25 8.74 -2.30
C ILE A 333 -9.05 9.68 -2.12
N THR A 334 -8.81 10.54 -3.11
CA THR A 334 -7.67 11.47 -3.12
C THR A 334 -8.09 12.88 -3.48
N PRO A 335 -8.84 13.60 -2.63
CA PRO A 335 -9.12 15.02 -2.84
C PRO A 335 -7.83 15.84 -2.79
N GLY A 336 -7.80 16.97 -3.49
CA GLY A 336 -6.60 17.80 -3.55
C GLY A 336 -6.82 19.13 -4.26
N ALA A 337 -5.83 20.00 -4.15
CA ALA A 337 -5.76 21.26 -4.88
C ALA A 337 -4.30 21.59 -5.23
N THR A 338 -4.10 22.24 -6.37
CA THR A 338 -2.85 22.89 -6.71
C THR A 338 -2.99 24.38 -6.46
N VAL A 339 -2.10 24.96 -5.66
CA VAL A 339 -2.03 26.38 -5.36
C VAL A 339 -0.85 27.02 -6.06
N PHE A 340 -1.03 28.26 -6.54
CA PHE A 340 -0.06 28.99 -7.35
C PHE A 340 0.34 30.29 -6.66
N PHE A 341 1.64 30.61 -6.69
CA PHE A 341 2.22 31.80 -6.06
C PHE A 341 2.97 32.66 -7.09
N ASP A 342 3.31 33.86 -6.72
CA ASP A 342 4.17 34.72 -7.53
C ASP A 342 5.66 34.47 -7.25
N GLU A 343 6.00 34.07 -6.03
CA GLU A 343 7.36 33.71 -5.63
C GLU A 343 7.71 32.26 -5.98
N PRO A 344 8.97 31.95 -6.29
CA PRO A 344 9.44 30.58 -6.46
C PRO A 344 9.37 29.78 -5.15
N MET A 345 8.85 28.54 -5.24
CA MET A 345 8.70 27.61 -4.11
C MET A 345 9.85 26.59 -4.00
N ASN A 346 10.71 26.51 -5.01
CA ASN A 346 11.90 25.64 -5.07
C ASN A 346 11.64 24.16 -4.77
N LEU A 347 10.59 23.61 -5.41
CA LEU A 347 10.17 22.22 -5.21
C LEU A 347 10.86 21.19 -6.12
N PHE A 348 11.88 21.58 -6.87
CA PHE A 348 12.63 20.68 -7.75
C PHE A 348 13.46 19.66 -6.95
N ALA A 349 13.92 20.00 -5.74
CA ALA A 349 14.53 19.08 -4.79
C ALA A 349 13.50 18.58 -3.77
N GLY A 350 13.71 17.37 -3.23
CA GLY A 350 12.82 16.80 -2.24
C GLY A 350 13.05 15.31 -2.02
N ALA A 351 12.17 14.67 -1.27
CA ALA A 351 12.17 13.23 -1.05
C ALA A 351 10.72 12.71 -1.03
N GLY A 352 10.52 11.43 -1.30
CA GLY A 352 9.19 10.86 -1.49
C GLY A 352 8.22 11.07 -0.33
N ALA A 353 8.73 10.98 0.91
CA ALA A 353 7.97 11.24 2.13
C ALA A 353 8.33 12.58 2.79
N LEU A 354 9.09 13.46 2.12
CA LEU A 354 9.29 14.81 2.63
C LEU A 354 7.97 15.57 2.56
N GLY A 355 7.37 15.83 3.72
CA GLY A 355 6.08 16.49 3.79
C GLY A 355 5.68 16.83 5.21
N ILE A 356 4.60 17.59 5.30
CA ILE A 356 3.93 17.96 6.53
C ILE A 356 2.44 17.65 6.39
N CYS A 357 1.82 17.20 7.45
CA CYS A 357 0.41 16.82 7.43
C CYS A 357 -0.32 17.25 8.69
N CYS A 358 -1.63 17.18 8.66
CA CYS A 358 -2.50 17.21 9.83
C CYS A 358 -3.57 16.11 9.70
N ASP A 359 -3.92 15.50 10.81
CA ASP A 359 -4.88 14.41 10.95
C ASP A 359 -6.10 14.79 11.79
N ASP A 360 -6.30 16.09 12.03
CA ASP A 360 -7.46 16.64 12.74
C ASP A 360 -8.80 16.24 12.10
N PHE A 361 -8.80 15.96 10.81
CA PHE A 361 -9.97 15.50 10.05
C PHE A 361 -9.86 14.03 9.64
N ASN A 362 -9.13 13.22 10.41
CA ASN A 362 -8.97 11.79 10.19
C ASN A 362 -9.58 10.97 11.34
N ALA A 363 -9.83 9.69 11.14
CA ALA A 363 -10.37 8.77 12.13
C ALA A 363 -11.64 9.34 12.81
N ASP A 364 -11.71 9.31 14.14
CA ASP A 364 -12.74 9.93 14.97
C ASP A 364 -12.26 11.18 15.74
N ASN A 365 -11.22 11.84 15.21
CA ASN A 365 -10.64 13.06 15.77
C ASN A 365 -11.59 14.27 15.71
N PHE A 366 -12.70 14.15 14.98
CA PHE A 366 -13.75 15.16 14.86
C PHE A 366 -15.14 14.51 14.88
N ASP A 367 -16.19 15.31 15.08
CA ASP A 367 -17.55 14.80 15.20
C ASP A 367 -18.17 14.45 13.83
N HIS A 368 -18.76 13.24 13.72
CA HIS A 368 -19.44 12.74 12.53
C HIS A 368 -20.98 12.70 12.67
N GLU A 369 -21.54 13.17 13.78
CA GLU A 369 -22.99 12.99 14.09
C GLU A 369 -23.87 13.43 12.91
N ARG A 370 -23.58 14.60 12.33
CA ARG A 370 -24.36 15.22 11.24
C ARG A 370 -23.77 14.99 9.85
N LEU A 371 -22.77 14.12 9.71
CA LEU A 371 -22.10 13.85 8.44
C LEU A 371 -22.59 12.52 7.85
N ASP A 372 -22.70 12.46 6.52
CA ASP A 372 -23.11 11.24 5.78
C ASP A 372 -21.92 10.27 5.55
N PHE A 373 -20.92 10.32 6.42
CA PHE A 373 -19.74 9.47 6.38
C PHE A 373 -19.15 9.29 7.78
N ILE A 374 -18.26 8.31 7.91
CA ILE A 374 -17.40 8.07 9.06
C ILE A 374 -15.94 8.15 8.65
N HIS A 375 -15.05 8.16 9.64
CA HIS A 375 -13.61 8.29 9.39
C HIS A 375 -13.25 9.62 8.75
N GLY A 376 -12.10 9.71 8.07
CA GLY A 376 -11.62 10.97 7.52
C GLY A 376 -10.44 10.78 6.59
N ALA A 377 -9.54 11.75 6.64
CA ALA A 377 -8.33 11.77 5.82
C ALA A 377 -7.20 12.54 6.50
N VAL A 378 -5.98 12.10 6.29
CA VAL A 378 -4.78 12.90 6.53
C VAL A 378 -4.62 13.89 5.39
N ILE A 379 -4.60 15.20 5.71
CA ILE A 379 -4.36 16.29 4.74
C ILE A 379 -2.87 16.64 4.78
N SER A 380 -2.22 16.70 3.64
CA SER A 380 -0.78 16.93 3.58
C SER A 380 -0.34 17.83 2.43
N LEU A 381 0.81 18.47 2.62
CA LEU A 381 1.64 19.04 1.57
C LEU A 381 2.94 18.26 1.51
N THR A 382 3.29 17.78 0.31
CA THR A 382 4.50 17.00 0.08
C THR A 382 5.44 17.70 -0.88
N GLN A 383 6.74 17.60 -0.62
CA GLN A 383 7.81 18.08 -1.47
C GLN A 383 8.61 16.89 -2.00
N THR A 384 8.03 16.20 -2.97
CA THR A 384 8.58 14.96 -3.53
C THR A 384 9.60 15.17 -4.65
N GLY A 385 9.88 16.44 -5.01
CA GLY A 385 10.66 16.82 -6.18
C GLY A 385 9.78 16.98 -7.42
N LYS A 386 9.87 18.14 -8.09
CA LYS A 386 9.18 18.38 -9.36
C LYS A 386 10.06 18.01 -10.53
N ARG A 387 9.52 17.24 -11.44
CA ARG A 387 10.16 16.80 -12.68
C ARG A 387 9.48 17.45 -13.88
N PRO A 388 10.23 17.96 -14.86
CA PRO A 388 9.67 18.83 -15.91
C PRO A 388 8.77 18.14 -16.94
N ILE A 389 8.92 16.82 -17.15
CA ILE A 389 8.07 16.07 -18.10
C ILE A 389 6.70 15.79 -17.47
N GLU A 390 6.70 15.42 -16.19
CA GLU A 390 5.52 14.99 -15.45
C GLU A 390 4.71 16.18 -14.90
N SER A 391 5.37 17.28 -14.53
CA SER A 391 4.76 18.40 -13.81
C SER A 391 4.43 19.57 -14.75
N ASN A 392 3.15 19.64 -15.16
CA ASN A 392 2.64 20.67 -16.08
C ASN A 392 1.48 21.46 -15.48
N SER A 393 1.54 21.78 -14.17
CA SER A 393 0.47 22.51 -13.49
C SER A 393 0.32 23.93 -14.01
N THR A 394 -0.91 24.32 -14.37
CA THR A 394 -1.27 25.66 -14.83
C THR A 394 -2.50 26.17 -14.09
N PRO A 395 -2.61 27.50 -13.85
CA PRO A 395 -3.80 28.07 -13.23
C PRO A 395 -5.07 27.84 -14.07
N PRO A 396 -6.26 27.86 -13.44
CA PRO A 396 -7.54 27.81 -14.15
C PRO A 396 -7.63 28.87 -15.25
N GLY A 397 -8.27 28.53 -16.38
CA GLY A 397 -8.40 29.41 -17.54
C GLY A 397 -7.20 29.40 -18.50
N THR A 398 -6.10 28.69 -18.15
CA THR A 398 -5.00 28.48 -19.08
C THR A 398 -5.43 27.51 -20.18
N PRO A 399 -5.18 27.82 -21.49
CA PRO A 399 -5.41 26.87 -22.56
C PRO A 399 -4.65 25.55 -22.33
N SER A 400 -5.24 24.43 -22.73
CA SER A 400 -4.66 23.09 -22.52
C SER A 400 -3.49 22.74 -23.48
N TRP A 401 -3.19 23.59 -24.47
CA TRP A 401 -2.14 23.42 -25.45
C TRP A 401 -1.68 24.76 -26.05
N GLY A 402 -0.60 24.71 -26.86
CA GLY A 402 -0.09 25.85 -27.59
C GLY A 402 0.87 26.73 -26.79
N SER A 403 1.20 27.92 -27.34
CA SER A 403 2.21 28.83 -26.77
C SER A 403 1.83 29.35 -25.37
N ALA A 404 0.56 29.66 -25.15
CA ALA A 404 0.08 30.12 -23.84
C ALA A 404 0.23 29.04 -22.76
N PHE A 405 -0.10 27.78 -23.09
CA PHE A 405 0.12 26.64 -22.20
C PHE A 405 1.60 26.48 -21.84
N LYS A 406 2.48 26.45 -22.86
CA LYS A 406 3.93 26.28 -22.64
C LYS A 406 4.51 27.37 -21.74
N LYS A 407 4.14 28.64 -21.97
CA LYS A 407 4.58 29.76 -21.13
C LYS A 407 4.06 29.65 -19.69
N ALA A 408 2.80 29.33 -19.53
CA ALA A 408 2.18 29.17 -18.21
C ALA A 408 2.78 27.98 -17.46
N SER A 409 2.97 26.82 -18.10
CA SER A 409 3.59 25.64 -17.51
C SER A 409 5.03 25.93 -17.06
N ALA A 410 5.85 26.53 -17.89
CA ALA A 410 7.24 26.90 -17.54
C ALA A 410 7.28 27.91 -16.37
N TYR A 411 6.42 28.95 -16.39
CA TYR A 411 6.36 29.96 -15.33
C TYR A 411 5.92 29.34 -14.00
N ASN A 412 4.89 28.47 -13.99
CA ASN A 412 4.32 27.91 -12.79
C ASN A 412 5.03 26.64 -12.30
N PHE A 413 5.97 26.07 -13.06
CA PHE A 413 6.72 24.87 -12.66
C PHE A 413 7.29 24.99 -11.25
N ASN A 414 7.98 26.10 -10.94
CA ASN A 414 8.56 26.36 -9.62
C ASN A 414 7.71 27.27 -8.73
N ARG A 415 6.45 27.51 -9.08
CA ARG A 415 5.54 28.45 -8.36
C ARG A 415 4.21 27.81 -7.97
N SER A 416 4.16 26.50 -7.90
CA SER A 416 2.93 25.80 -7.54
C SER A 416 3.20 24.66 -6.56
N LEU A 417 2.30 24.47 -5.60
CA LEU A 417 2.29 23.42 -4.58
C LEU A 417 1.06 22.55 -4.74
N GLY A 418 1.19 21.25 -4.43
CA GLY A 418 0.07 20.34 -4.30
C GLY A 418 -0.29 20.13 -2.83
N ILE A 419 -1.54 20.41 -2.47
CA ILE A 419 -2.14 19.99 -1.19
C ILE A 419 -3.05 18.82 -1.51
N GLY A 420 -2.90 17.70 -0.82
CA GLY A 420 -3.69 16.50 -1.06
C GLY A 420 -4.12 15.82 0.22
N ALA A 421 -4.96 14.81 0.07
CA ALA A 421 -5.33 13.95 1.18
C ALA A 421 -5.47 12.49 0.73
N GLN A 422 -5.25 11.59 1.69
CA GLN A 422 -5.56 10.16 1.56
C GLN A 422 -6.80 9.91 2.43
N GLY A 423 -7.95 9.69 1.80
CA GLY A 423 -9.22 9.51 2.51
C GLY A 423 -9.58 8.04 2.66
N ALA A 424 -10.09 7.70 3.84
CA ALA A 424 -10.54 6.35 4.18
C ALA A 424 -11.63 5.84 3.23
N SER A 425 -11.68 4.53 3.03
CA SER A 425 -12.75 3.85 2.30
C SER A 425 -13.27 2.67 3.10
N MET A 426 -14.60 2.51 3.10
CA MET A 426 -15.29 1.49 3.90
C MET A 426 -15.67 0.29 3.03
N PRO A 427 -15.62 -0.94 3.58
CA PRO A 427 -16.00 -2.14 2.87
C PRO A 427 -17.49 -2.08 2.47
N TYR A 428 -17.74 -2.23 1.18
CA TYR A 428 -19.08 -2.16 0.61
C TYR A 428 -19.43 -3.45 -0.10
N ARG A 429 -20.67 -3.92 0.08
CA ARG A 429 -21.16 -5.22 -0.38
C ARG A 429 -20.87 -5.50 -1.87
N TYR A 430 -21.00 -4.47 -2.70
CA TYR A 430 -20.86 -4.59 -4.14
C TYR A 430 -19.48 -4.21 -4.69
N ASN A 431 -18.51 -3.92 -3.79
CA ASN A 431 -17.10 -3.73 -4.12
C ASN A 431 -16.31 -5.00 -3.75
N TYR A 432 -15.92 -5.80 -4.75
CA TYR A 432 -15.35 -7.12 -4.52
C TYR A 432 -14.45 -7.61 -5.66
N LEU A 433 -13.70 -8.66 -5.37
CA LEU A 433 -12.86 -9.38 -6.32
C LEU A 433 -13.50 -10.74 -6.68
N SER A 434 -13.34 -11.14 -7.94
CA SER A 434 -13.76 -12.44 -8.45
C SER A 434 -12.85 -12.87 -9.61
N LEU A 435 -13.04 -14.07 -10.16
CA LEU A 435 -12.36 -14.47 -11.40
C LEU A 435 -13.19 -14.05 -12.64
N ASP A 436 -12.49 -13.72 -13.71
CA ASP A 436 -13.11 -13.42 -14.99
C ASP A 436 -13.35 -14.71 -15.79
N ASP A 437 -14.54 -14.84 -16.38
CA ASP A 437 -14.94 -16.05 -17.10
C ASP A 437 -14.39 -16.10 -18.54
N THR A 438 -14.03 -14.92 -19.09
CA THR A 438 -13.65 -14.76 -20.50
C THR A 438 -12.15 -14.60 -20.68
N TYR A 439 -11.54 -13.70 -19.88
CA TYR A 439 -10.14 -13.28 -20.09
C TYR A 439 -9.17 -14.10 -19.24
N ARG A 440 -8.01 -14.39 -19.85
CA ARG A 440 -6.95 -15.19 -19.22
C ARG A 440 -5.60 -14.49 -19.33
N ASP A 441 -4.70 -14.82 -18.40
CA ASP A 441 -3.31 -14.35 -18.41
C ASP A 441 -2.44 -15.19 -19.37
N ALA A 442 -1.16 -14.84 -19.45
CA ALA A 442 -0.18 -15.54 -20.29
C ALA A 442 0.07 -17.01 -19.89
N TYR A 443 -0.41 -17.43 -18.72
CA TYR A 443 -0.29 -18.80 -18.21
C TYR A 443 -1.60 -19.59 -18.34
N GLY A 444 -2.62 -19.00 -19.02
CA GLY A 444 -3.93 -19.62 -19.22
C GLY A 444 -4.87 -19.57 -18.01
N LEU A 445 -4.47 -18.91 -16.92
CA LEU A 445 -5.31 -18.73 -15.72
C LEU A 445 -6.32 -17.61 -15.92
N PRO A 446 -7.54 -17.70 -15.35
CA PRO A 446 -8.51 -16.60 -15.36
C PRO A 446 -7.87 -15.30 -14.82
N LEU A 447 -8.13 -14.18 -15.47
CA LEU A 447 -7.79 -12.89 -14.90
C LEU A 447 -8.61 -12.61 -13.64
N LEU A 448 -8.06 -11.85 -12.71
CA LEU A 448 -8.84 -11.32 -11.60
C LEU A 448 -9.80 -10.24 -12.13
N ARG A 449 -11.04 -10.28 -11.69
CA ARG A 449 -12.05 -9.27 -11.99
C ARG A 449 -12.27 -8.38 -10.77
N MET A 450 -12.07 -7.09 -10.96
CA MET A 450 -12.38 -6.05 -10.00
C MET A 450 -13.76 -5.46 -10.31
N THR A 451 -14.70 -5.58 -9.38
CA THR A 451 -15.96 -4.83 -9.39
C THR A 451 -15.87 -3.77 -8.33
N TYR A 452 -15.80 -2.49 -8.72
CA TYR A 452 -15.57 -1.38 -7.78
C TYR A 452 -16.14 -0.05 -8.28
N ASN A 453 -16.81 0.67 -7.38
CA ASN A 453 -17.20 2.05 -7.60
C ASN A 453 -17.14 2.84 -6.28
N PHE A 454 -17.02 4.16 -6.40
CA PHE A 454 -17.13 5.04 -5.24
C PHE A 454 -18.53 4.98 -4.64
N THR A 455 -18.59 4.91 -3.34
CA THR A 455 -19.84 4.85 -2.56
C THR A 455 -20.36 6.24 -2.20
N GLY A 456 -21.54 6.33 -1.60
CA GLY A 456 -22.05 7.56 -1.02
C GLY A 456 -21.13 8.13 0.05
N GLN A 457 -20.60 7.26 0.90
CA GLN A 457 -19.58 7.54 1.92
C GLN A 457 -18.33 8.20 1.29
N ASP A 458 -17.77 7.59 0.25
CA ASP A 458 -16.55 8.10 -0.41
C ASP A 458 -16.77 9.50 -1.01
N ARG A 459 -17.92 9.70 -1.68
CA ARG A 459 -18.26 11.01 -2.28
C ARG A 459 -18.54 12.10 -1.24
N ALA A 460 -19.19 11.75 -0.12
CA ALA A 460 -19.45 12.70 0.98
C ALA A 460 -18.14 13.11 1.65
N LEU A 461 -17.28 12.15 1.96
CA LEU A 461 -15.95 12.40 2.52
C LEU A 461 -15.08 13.22 1.57
N PHE A 462 -15.09 12.92 0.26
CA PHE A 462 -14.35 13.71 -0.74
C PHE A 462 -14.74 15.20 -0.71
N ARG A 463 -16.06 15.49 -0.71
CA ARG A 463 -16.55 16.88 -0.67
C ARG A 463 -16.15 17.60 0.62
N PHE A 464 -16.27 16.93 1.76
CA PHE A 464 -15.91 17.49 3.06
C PHE A 464 -14.41 17.84 3.12
N ILE A 465 -13.54 16.89 2.77
CA ILE A 465 -12.08 17.08 2.78
C ILE A 465 -11.65 18.12 1.73
N SER A 466 -12.26 18.15 0.55
CA SER A 466 -12.02 19.23 -0.44
C SER A 466 -12.34 20.61 0.12
N GLY A 467 -13.41 20.73 0.94
CA GLY A 467 -13.71 21.94 1.68
C GLY A 467 -12.59 22.35 2.64
N LYS A 468 -12.05 21.40 3.42
CA LYS A 468 -10.95 21.65 4.35
C LYS A 468 -9.64 22.00 3.65
N ILE A 469 -9.33 21.32 2.54
CA ILE A 469 -8.18 21.67 1.68
C ILE A 469 -8.31 23.09 1.13
N ARG A 470 -9.53 23.52 0.71
CA ARG A 470 -9.79 24.86 0.23
C ARG A 470 -9.59 25.92 1.32
N GLU A 471 -10.08 25.68 2.53
CA GLU A 471 -9.86 26.55 3.68
C GLU A 471 -8.36 26.72 3.97
N LEU A 472 -7.61 25.63 4.03
CA LEU A 472 -6.17 25.62 4.26
C LEU A 472 -5.41 26.31 3.13
N ALA A 473 -5.74 26.03 1.87
CA ALA A 473 -5.15 26.68 0.70
C ALA A 473 -5.34 28.20 0.74
N ARG A 474 -6.53 28.69 1.07
CA ARG A 474 -6.81 30.13 1.22
C ARG A 474 -5.99 30.77 2.34
N ALA A 475 -5.77 30.03 3.46
CA ALA A 475 -4.94 30.52 4.56
C ALA A 475 -3.46 30.69 4.17
N MET A 476 -2.99 30.03 3.10
CA MET A 476 -1.66 30.21 2.51
C MET A 476 -1.57 31.43 1.58
N ASN A 477 -2.70 32.12 1.29
CA ASN A 477 -2.78 33.30 0.43
C ASN A 477 -2.20 33.11 -0.99
N PRO A 478 -2.61 32.09 -1.77
CA PRO A 478 -2.12 31.88 -3.12
C PRO A 478 -2.72 32.88 -4.12
N ARG A 479 -1.99 33.14 -5.23
CA ARG A 479 -2.48 33.93 -6.37
C ARG A 479 -3.65 33.25 -7.10
N ALA A 480 -3.61 31.92 -7.21
CA ALA A 480 -4.65 31.11 -7.83
C ALA A 480 -4.68 29.71 -7.21
N MET A 481 -5.80 29.01 -7.40
CA MET A 481 -5.99 27.64 -6.94
C MET A 481 -6.78 26.85 -7.99
N ALA A 482 -6.34 25.61 -8.25
CA ALA A 482 -7.05 24.63 -9.06
C ALA A 482 -7.42 23.43 -8.16
N GLU A 483 -8.71 23.21 -7.93
CA GLU A 483 -9.21 22.10 -7.13
C GLU A 483 -9.37 20.85 -8.00
N LYS A 484 -9.08 19.66 -7.42
CA LYS A 484 -9.38 18.38 -8.06
C LYS A 484 -10.90 18.17 -8.04
N PRO A 485 -11.53 17.90 -9.20
CA PRO A 485 -12.98 17.69 -9.25
C PRO A 485 -13.40 16.44 -8.48
N SER A 486 -14.60 16.49 -7.88
CA SER A 486 -15.19 15.30 -7.24
C SER A 486 -15.47 14.23 -8.30
N PRO A 487 -15.02 13.00 -8.09
CA PRO A 487 -15.29 11.91 -9.05
C PRO A 487 -16.76 11.51 -9.02
N GLU A 488 -17.36 11.29 -10.19
CA GLU A 488 -18.69 10.66 -10.30
C GLU A 488 -18.59 9.16 -10.10
N ASP A 489 -17.84 8.49 -10.97
CA ASP A 489 -17.54 7.07 -10.90
C ASP A 489 -16.04 6.82 -10.82
N TYR A 490 -15.67 5.67 -10.24
CA TYR A 490 -14.28 5.26 -10.24
C TYR A 490 -13.82 4.94 -11.68
N ASN A 491 -12.66 5.49 -12.05
CA ASN A 491 -11.99 5.21 -13.30
C ASN A 491 -10.63 4.56 -13.01
N ILE A 492 -10.42 3.36 -13.54
CA ILE A 492 -9.17 2.60 -13.31
C ILE A 492 -7.95 3.18 -14.06
N VAL A 493 -8.15 4.03 -15.06
CA VAL A 493 -7.07 4.52 -15.93
C VAL A 493 -6.24 5.64 -15.29
N PRO A 494 -6.84 6.73 -14.72
CA PRO A 494 -6.03 7.77 -14.10
C PRO A 494 -5.37 7.26 -12.81
N TYR A 495 -4.11 7.64 -12.60
CA TYR A 495 -3.46 7.42 -11.32
C TYR A 495 -4.15 8.22 -10.22
N GLN A 496 -4.49 7.56 -9.13
CA GLN A 496 -5.07 8.18 -7.94
C GLN A 496 -4.23 7.83 -6.71
N THR A 497 -4.10 6.54 -6.42
CA THR A 497 -3.30 5.95 -5.36
C THR A 497 -3.04 4.48 -5.69
N THR A 498 -2.15 3.82 -4.96
CA THR A 498 -1.91 2.36 -5.06
C THR A 498 -2.44 1.61 -3.84
N HIS A 499 -3.24 2.27 -3.00
CA HIS A 499 -3.68 1.76 -1.70
C HIS A 499 -4.95 0.92 -1.83
N ASN A 500 -4.82 -0.25 -2.45
CA ASN A 500 -5.90 -1.25 -2.48
C ASN A 500 -5.84 -2.10 -1.21
N THR A 501 -7.00 -2.36 -0.60
CA THR A 501 -7.10 -3.23 0.58
C THR A 501 -8.29 -4.17 0.44
N GLY A 502 -8.34 -5.21 1.29
CA GLY A 502 -9.41 -6.19 1.27
C GLY A 502 -9.17 -7.37 0.32
N GLY A 503 -10.17 -8.21 0.17
CA GLY A 503 -10.11 -9.44 -0.63
C GLY A 503 -9.65 -10.68 0.12
N THR A 504 -8.82 -10.53 1.17
CA THR A 504 -8.34 -11.61 2.04
C THR A 504 -8.39 -11.20 3.51
N LEU A 505 -9.52 -10.66 3.96
CA LEU A 505 -9.70 -10.00 5.25
C LEU A 505 -9.23 -10.84 6.43
N THR A 506 -8.63 -10.19 7.44
CA THR A 506 -8.40 -10.77 8.76
C THR A 506 -9.64 -10.61 9.64
N GLY A 507 -9.88 -11.54 10.56
CA GLY A 507 -11.02 -11.49 11.47
C GLY A 507 -10.94 -12.53 12.58
N LYS A 508 -12.01 -12.59 13.35
CA LYS A 508 -12.10 -13.47 14.54
C LYS A 508 -12.66 -14.85 14.22
N SER A 509 -13.29 -15.01 13.05
CA SER A 509 -13.91 -16.28 12.65
C SER A 509 -13.83 -16.55 11.16
N PRO A 510 -13.91 -17.82 10.72
CA PRO A 510 -13.95 -18.20 9.32
C PRO A 510 -15.22 -17.75 8.59
N GLU A 511 -16.27 -17.31 9.29
CA GLU A 511 -17.52 -16.84 8.71
C GLU A 511 -17.38 -15.44 8.11
N ASP A 512 -16.49 -14.60 8.65
CA ASP A 512 -16.33 -13.19 8.27
C ASP A 512 -14.95 -12.83 7.73
N SER A 513 -13.98 -13.77 7.76
CA SER A 513 -12.62 -13.53 7.30
C SER A 513 -11.98 -14.72 6.57
N VAL A 514 -10.90 -14.45 5.86
CA VAL A 514 -10.06 -15.46 5.17
C VAL A 514 -8.97 -15.97 6.09
N VAL A 515 -8.42 -15.08 6.93
CA VAL A 515 -7.31 -15.38 7.83
C VAL A 515 -7.62 -14.91 9.25
N ASN A 516 -6.95 -15.54 10.23
CA ASN A 516 -7.05 -15.17 11.65
C ASN A 516 -6.13 -14.00 12.04
N SER A 517 -5.98 -13.74 13.35
CA SER A 517 -5.15 -12.66 13.90
C SER A 517 -3.64 -12.79 13.65
N TYR A 518 -3.16 -13.98 13.28
CA TYR A 518 -1.78 -14.26 12.87
C TYR A 518 -1.63 -14.33 11.36
N LEU A 519 -2.67 -13.96 10.61
CA LEU A 519 -2.75 -14.05 9.14
C LEU A 519 -2.65 -15.49 8.61
N GLN A 520 -2.96 -16.48 9.45
CA GLN A 520 -3.06 -17.89 9.12
C GLN A 520 -4.44 -18.17 8.49
N HIS A 521 -4.47 -18.91 7.40
CA HIS A 521 -5.69 -19.25 6.67
C HIS A 521 -6.55 -20.26 7.44
N TRP A 522 -7.86 -20.02 7.52
CA TRP A 522 -8.77 -20.88 8.28
C TRP A 522 -8.88 -22.33 7.71
N ASP A 523 -8.86 -22.47 6.37
CA ASP A 523 -9.05 -23.77 5.71
C ASP A 523 -7.73 -24.55 5.47
N ALA A 524 -6.57 -23.99 5.83
CA ALA A 524 -5.26 -24.62 5.68
C ALA A 524 -4.28 -24.02 6.69
N GLU A 525 -4.05 -24.71 7.79
CA GLU A 525 -3.29 -24.20 8.94
C GLU A 525 -1.82 -23.86 8.65
N ASN A 526 -1.24 -24.41 7.58
CA ASN A 526 0.11 -24.12 7.13
C ASN A 526 0.17 -23.13 5.95
N LEU A 527 -0.91 -22.38 5.72
CA LEU A 527 -0.98 -21.31 4.75
C LEU A 527 -1.16 -19.97 5.44
N PHE A 528 -0.30 -19.01 5.12
CA PHE A 528 -0.38 -17.65 5.62
C PHE A 528 -0.57 -16.68 4.44
N VAL A 529 -1.32 -15.61 4.66
CA VAL A 529 -1.56 -14.59 3.64
C VAL A 529 -1.28 -13.23 4.27
N VAL A 530 -0.28 -12.53 3.77
CA VAL A 530 0.16 -11.25 4.34
C VAL A 530 0.10 -10.12 3.30
N GLY A 531 -0.44 -8.99 3.71
CA GLY A 531 -0.56 -7.79 2.88
C GLY A 531 -1.72 -6.89 3.28
N ALA A 532 -1.87 -5.77 2.60
CA ALA A 532 -3.01 -4.88 2.79
C ALA A 532 -4.36 -5.53 2.39
N GLY A 533 -4.33 -6.69 1.71
CA GLY A 533 -5.51 -7.53 1.49
C GLY A 533 -6.19 -8.01 2.76
N ASN A 534 -5.46 -8.04 3.88
CA ASN A 534 -5.98 -8.45 5.19
C ASN A 534 -6.74 -7.35 5.93
N PHE A 535 -6.68 -6.10 5.45
CA PHE A 535 -7.31 -4.98 6.13
C PHE A 535 -8.84 -5.04 6.01
N PRO A 536 -9.58 -4.98 7.15
CA PRO A 536 -11.04 -4.94 7.15
C PRO A 536 -11.63 -3.68 6.49
N HIS A 537 -10.88 -2.59 6.44
CA HIS A 537 -11.20 -1.33 5.78
C HIS A 537 -9.92 -0.64 5.35
N ASN A 538 -10.02 0.45 4.60
CA ASN A 538 -8.86 1.26 4.22
C ASN A 538 -8.85 2.54 5.07
N GLY A 539 -7.81 2.71 5.88
CA GLY A 539 -7.66 3.89 6.76
C GLY A 539 -7.39 5.19 5.98
N GLY A 540 -7.46 6.31 6.67
CA GLY A 540 -7.29 7.66 6.11
C GLY A 540 -5.84 8.10 5.92
N CYS A 541 -4.89 7.17 5.79
CA CYS A 541 -3.45 7.44 5.58
C CYS A 541 -2.79 6.33 4.77
N ASN A 542 -1.48 6.45 4.49
CA ASN A 542 -0.72 5.44 3.76
C ASN A 542 -0.64 4.13 4.57
N PRO A 543 -0.95 2.95 3.97
CA PRO A 543 -1.14 1.70 4.71
C PRO A 543 0.15 0.94 5.02
N THR A 544 1.31 1.36 4.49
CA THR A 544 2.55 0.55 4.51
C THR A 544 3.04 0.25 5.93
N GLY A 545 2.96 1.21 6.86
CA GLY A 545 3.35 0.99 8.26
C GLY A 545 2.54 -0.12 8.92
N THR A 546 1.20 -0.11 8.74
CA THR A 546 0.31 -1.16 9.26
C THR A 546 0.55 -2.50 8.57
N ALA A 547 0.78 -2.51 7.26
CA ALA A 547 1.11 -3.74 6.54
C ALA A 547 2.45 -4.33 7.03
N GLY A 548 3.47 -3.50 7.29
CA GLY A 548 4.75 -3.92 7.85
C GLY A 548 4.62 -4.52 9.26
N ALA A 549 3.83 -3.88 10.12
CA ALA A 549 3.53 -4.41 11.45
C ALA A 549 2.83 -5.78 11.38
N LEU A 550 1.85 -5.95 10.49
CA LEU A 550 1.24 -7.25 10.21
C LEU A 550 2.23 -8.27 9.64
N GLY A 551 3.26 -7.83 8.91
CA GLY A 551 4.34 -8.68 8.42
C GLY A 551 5.11 -9.35 9.57
N PHE A 552 5.51 -8.59 10.59
CA PHE A 552 6.14 -9.13 11.80
C PHE A 552 5.19 -10.05 12.58
N ARG A 553 3.92 -9.69 12.69
CA ARG A 553 2.90 -10.54 13.31
C ARG A 553 2.73 -11.87 12.57
N CYS A 554 2.74 -11.85 11.24
CA CYS A 554 2.70 -13.05 10.40
C CYS A 554 3.92 -13.95 10.63
N ALA A 555 5.12 -13.36 10.65
CA ALA A 555 6.36 -14.10 10.91
C ALA A 555 6.32 -14.77 12.30
N GLU A 556 5.88 -14.08 13.34
CA GLU A 556 5.67 -14.67 14.66
C GLU A 556 4.68 -15.84 14.61
N GLY A 557 3.56 -15.69 13.88
CA GLY A 557 2.57 -16.75 13.67
C GLY A 557 3.20 -17.99 13.03
N ILE A 558 4.00 -17.80 11.98
CA ILE A 558 4.71 -18.90 11.31
C ILE A 558 5.67 -19.63 12.27
N LEU A 559 6.42 -18.88 13.07
CA LEU A 559 7.34 -19.45 14.06
C LEU A 559 6.60 -20.21 15.18
N LYS A 560 5.44 -19.72 15.60
CA LYS A 560 4.56 -20.43 16.55
C LYS A 560 4.01 -21.71 15.95
N TYR A 561 3.50 -21.63 14.71
CA TYR A 561 3.01 -22.79 13.97
C TYR A 561 4.10 -23.85 13.75
N ALA A 562 5.29 -23.47 13.34
CA ALA A 562 6.41 -24.38 13.13
C ALA A 562 6.80 -25.17 14.40
N ARG A 563 6.53 -24.60 15.59
CA ARG A 563 6.82 -25.25 16.90
C ARG A 563 5.69 -26.14 17.40
N LYS A 564 4.44 -25.78 17.14
CA LYS A 564 3.26 -26.37 17.81
C LYS A 564 2.24 -26.99 16.85
N GLY A 565 2.25 -26.61 15.56
CA GLY A 565 1.16 -26.92 14.63
C GLY A 565 -0.18 -26.28 15.02
N GLY A 566 -1.22 -26.59 14.27
CA GLY A 566 -2.60 -26.23 14.55
C GLY A 566 -2.99 -24.78 14.20
N ILE A 567 -4.28 -24.49 14.31
CA ILE A 567 -4.79 -23.13 14.12
C ILE A 567 -4.40 -22.27 15.34
N LEU A 568 -3.79 -21.14 15.06
CA LEU A 568 -3.38 -20.16 16.08
C LEU A 568 -4.59 -19.30 16.47
N VAL A 569 -4.76 -19.03 17.76
CA VAL A 569 -5.81 -18.17 18.34
C VAL A 569 -5.19 -17.09 19.21
#